data_83207758410d8bf617ebc030a9dc3889
#
_entry.id   83207758410d8bf617ebc030a9dc3889
#
_cell.length_a   1.000
_cell.length_b   1.000
_cell.length_c   1.000
_cell.angle_alpha   90.00
_cell.angle_beta   90.00
_cell.angle_gamma   90.00
#
_symmetry.space_group_name_H-M   'P 1'
#
loop_
_entity.id
_entity.type
_entity.pdbx_description
1 polymer ?
#
loop_
_entity_poly.entity_id
_entity_poly.type
_entity_poly.pdbx_seq_one_letter_code
_entity_poly.pdbx_strand_id
1 'polypeptide(L)'
;MTPVLVINSGSSSFKYQLIDVETERSLASGLVERIGEATGVATHTVFFHGEDAAVAATKATSSRELPIPDHTAGFAVMLEAFGEHGPSLDDARPVAVGHRVVQGGARFFEPTLITSLVEINIDELSALAPLHNPGALQGIRAARAAFAQVPHVAVFDTAFHQTMPAAAFTYAIDRETAERHRIRKYGFHGTSHKFVSEAAAAHLDRPLSSLKQIVLHLGNGASATAVHGGASVDTSMGLTPLEGLVMGTRSGDIDASVLGVLARRDEMTPGELDAFLNTRSGLRGLAGASDMRDIERRRAEGDPHATLAFDVYIHRLRAYIGSYLAQLGGADVIVFTAGVGENSAGVRAAALETFGFAGIHLDAARNESPGRGIRVISTDESPVTVLVVPTDEELEIARQAYTVAAR
;
A
#
# COMPACT_ATOMS: atom_id res chain seq x y z
N MET A 1 19.40 -15.63 -12.99
CA MET A 1 17.96 -15.36 -12.87
C MET A 1 17.48 -15.96 -11.56
N THR A 2 16.93 -15.15 -10.69
CA THR A 2 16.46 -15.55 -9.34
C THR A 2 14.99 -15.16 -9.18
N PRO A 3 14.04 -15.94 -9.77
CA PRO A 3 12.63 -15.62 -9.77
C PRO A 3 12.01 -15.78 -8.38
N VAL A 4 11.20 -14.81 -7.97
CA VAL A 4 10.34 -14.86 -6.78
C VAL A 4 8.91 -14.64 -7.21
N LEU A 5 8.02 -15.52 -6.78
CA LEU A 5 6.59 -15.36 -6.99
C LEU A 5 5.99 -14.55 -5.83
N VAL A 6 5.37 -13.43 -6.13
CA VAL A 6 4.67 -12.59 -5.14
C VAL A 6 3.18 -12.80 -5.26
N ILE A 7 2.51 -12.99 -4.13
CA ILE A 7 1.06 -13.20 -4.04
C ILE A 7 0.46 -12.15 -3.10
N ASN A 8 -0.56 -11.46 -3.59
CA ASN A 8 -1.38 -10.53 -2.82
C ASN A 8 -2.84 -10.99 -2.90
N SER A 9 -3.30 -11.69 -1.86
CA SER A 9 -4.59 -12.35 -1.84
C SER A 9 -5.61 -11.62 -0.97
N GLY A 10 -6.79 -11.37 -1.55
CA GLY A 10 -8.01 -10.95 -0.87
C GLY A 10 -9.03 -12.09 -0.77
N SER A 11 -10.23 -11.80 -0.27
CA SER A 11 -11.30 -12.81 -0.07
C SER A 11 -11.87 -13.38 -1.38
N SER A 12 -11.93 -12.56 -2.44
CA SER A 12 -12.53 -12.93 -3.74
C SER A 12 -11.59 -12.75 -4.93
N SER A 13 -10.31 -12.49 -4.69
CA SER A 13 -9.32 -12.29 -5.74
C SER A 13 -7.91 -12.45 -5.21
N PHE A 14 -6.96 -12.75 -6.09
CA PHE A 14 -5.54 -12.54 -5.81
C PHE A 14 -4.81 -12.01 -7.04
N LYS A 15 -3.83 -11.14 -6.76
CA LYS A 15 -2.83 -10.71 -7.74
C LYS A 15 -1.57 -11.52 -7.54
N TYR A 16 -0.86 -11.78 -8.62
CA TYR A 16 0.44 -12.40 -8.58
C TYR A 16 1.43 -11.73 -9.52
N GLN A 17 2.71 -11.82 -9.17
CA GLN A 17 3.79 -11.34 -10.03
C GLN A 17 5.01 -12.23 -9.85
N LEU A 18 5.60 -12.67 -10.96
CA LEU A 18 6.88 -13.36 -10.99
C LEU A 18 7.96 -12.34 -11.31
N ILE A 19 8.91 -12.15 -10.40
CA ILE A 19 9.94 -11.11 -10.49
C ILE A 19 11.31 -11.76 -10.40
N ASP A 20 12.21 -11.43 -11.31
CA ASP A 20 13.63 -11.75 -11.17
C ASP A 20 14.30 -10.68 -10.28
N VAL A 21 14.65 -11.03 -9.06
CA VAL A 21 15.19 -10.09 -8.08
C VAL A 21 16.62 -9.62 -8.38
N GLU A 22 17.37 -10.33 -9.23
CA GLU A 22 18.70 -9.88 -9.65
C GLU A 22 18.63 -8.72 -10.65
N THR A 23 17.68 -8.79 -11.58
CA THR A 23 17.49 -7.77 -12.61
C THR A 23 16.37 -6.77 -12.26
N GLU A 24 15.61 -7.06 -11.19
CA GLU A 24 14.43 -6.30 -10.77
C GLU A 24 13.35 -6.19 -11.85
N ARG A 25 13.26 -7.20 -12.72
CA ARG A 25 12.33 -7.23 -13.84
C ARG A 25 11.18 -8.17 -13.59
N SER A 26 9.97 -7.70 -13.87
CA SER A 26 8.78 -8.54 -13.90
C SER A 26 8.85 -9.49 -15.09
N LEU A 27 8.72 -10.78 -14.86
CA LEU A 27 8.66 -11.81 -15.90
C LEU A 27 7.21 -12.08 -16.32
N ALA A 28 6.31 -12.14 -15.34
CA ALA A 28 4.87 -12.25 -15.55
C ALA A 28 4.09 -11.59 -14.41
N SER A 29 2.86 -11.19 -14.70
CA SER A 29 1.89 -10.75 -13.69
C SER A 29 0.49 -11.26 -14.03
N GLY A 30 -0.39 -11.30 -13.05
CA GLY A 30 -1.78 -11.64 -13.31
C GLY A 30 -2.71 -11.31 -12.15
N LEU A 31 -3.98 -11.43 -12.47
CA LEU A 31 -5.09 -11.22 -11.55
C LEU A 31 -6.11 -12.34 -11.75
N VAL A 32 -6.47 -12.97 -10.65
CA VAL A 32 -7.61 -13.89 -10.59
C VAL A 32 -8.67 -13.23 -9.71
N GLU A 33 -9.84 -13.00 -10.25
CA GLU A 33 -10.90 -12.24 -9.57
C GLU A 33 -12.26 -12.91 -9.67
N ARG A 34 -13.21 -12.47 -8.83
CA ARG A 34 -14.55 -13.02 -8.70
C ARG A 34 -14.54 -14.50 -8.29
N ILE A 35 -13.59 -14.86 -7.43
CA ILE A 35 -13.48 -16.20 -6.83
C ILE A 35 -14.71 -16.44 -5.96
N GLY A 36 -15.35 -17.60 -6.15
CA GLY A 36 -16.60 -17.97 -5.46
C GLY A 36 -17.88 -17.47 -6.15
N GLU A 37 -17.78 -16.71 -7.24
CA GLU A 37 -18.92 -16.32 -8.06
C GLU A 37 -19.17 -17.36 -9.18
N ALA A 38 -20.32 -17.24 -9.86
CA ALA A 38 -20.69 -18.16 -10.95
C ALA A 38 -19.67 -18.15 -12.11
N THR A 39 -19.03 -17.00 -12.33
CA THR A 39 -17.99 -16.82 -13.35
C THR A 39 -16.89 -15.95 -12.77
N GLY A 40 -15.68 -16.49 -12.67
CA GLY A 40 -14.47 -15.77 -12.34
C GLY A 40 -13.74 -15.30 -13.59
N VAL A 41 -12.77 -14.40 -13.42
CA VAL A 41 -11.91 -13.89 -14.49
C VAL A 41 -10.45 -14.09 -14.11
N ALA A 42 -9.67 -14.68 -15.00
CA ALA A 42 -8.23 -14.83 -14.84
C ALA A 42 -7.50 -14.09 -15.96
N THR A 43 -6.66 -13.15 -15.60
CA THR A 43 -5.81 -12.39 -16.54
C THR A 43 -4.35 -12.72 -16.27
N HIS A 44 -3.59 -12.98 -17.33
CA HIS A 44 -2.15 -13.28 -17.29
C HIS A 44 -1.42 -12.43 -18.28
N THR A 45 -0.32 -11.80 -17.87
CA THR A 45 0.53 -10.95 -18.68
C THR A 45 1.97 -11.42 -18.61
N VAL A 46 2.60 -11.64 -19.73
CA VAL A 46 4.03 -11.98 -19.88
C VAL A 46 4.79 -10.75 -20.35
N PHE A 47 5.96 -10.51 -19.77
CA PHE A 47 6.84 -9.40 -20.14
C PHE A 47 8.06 -9.91 -20.90
N PHE A 48 8.32 -9.30 -22.05
CA PHE A 48 9.49 -9.60 -22.88
C PHE A 48 10.47 -8.43 -22.79
N HIS A 49 11.60 -8.67 -22.16
CA HIS A 49 12.64 -7.68 -21.95
C HIS A 49 13.70 -7.80 -23.05
N GLY A 50 14.02 -6.68 -23.71
CA GLY A 50 15.17 -6.58 -24.59
C GLY A 50 16.49 -6.52 -23.80
N GLU A 51 17.61 -6.57 -24.54
CA GLU A 51 18.96 -6.43 -23.96
C GLU A 51 19.16 -5.05 -23.32
N ASP A 52 18.57 -4.01 -23.92
CA ASP A 52 18.63 -2.64 -23.40
C ASP A 52 17.59 -2.45 -22.27
N ALA A 53 18.08 -2.22 -21.06
CA ALA A 53 17.24 -1.97 -19.88
C ALA A 53 16.42 -0.66 -19.96
N ALA A 54 16.85 0.29 -20.80
CA ALA A 54 16.14 1.56 -21.00
C ALA A 54 14.88 1.41 -21.90
N VAL A 55 14.77 0.30 -22.63
CA VAL A 55 13.63 0.02 -23.49
C VAL A 55 12.54 -0.67 -22.65
N ALA A 56 11.33 -0.08 -22.66
CA ALA A 56 10.18 -0.69 -21.98
C ALA A 56 9.91 -2.09 -22.53
N ALA A 57 9.63 -3.04 -21.61
CA ALA A 57 9.26 -4.39 -21.99
C ALA A 57 8.02 -4.40 -22.87
N THR A 58 8.04 -5.22 -23.92
CA THR A 58 6.80 -5.59 -24.61
C THR A 58 6.03 -6.60 -23.77
N LYS A 59 4.72 -6.62 -23.90
CA LYS A 59 3.87 -7.50 -23.10
C LYS A 59 2.79 -8.18 -23.94
N ALA A 60 2.47 -9.41 -23.58
CA ALA A 60 1.32 -10.14 -24.08
C ALA A 60 0.38 -10.45 -22.93
N THR A 61 -0.91 -10.15 -23.10
CA THR A 61 -1.93 -10.38 -22.08
C THR A 61 -2.99 -11.33 -22.63
N SER A 62 -3.31 -12.35 -21.84
CA SER A 62 -4.42 -13.27 -22.04
C SER A 62 -5.45 -13.10 -20.93
N SER A 63 -6.72 -13.37 -21.23
CA SER A 63 -7.81 -13.35 -20.23
C SER A 63 -8.77 -14.49 -20.51
N ARG A 64 -9.24 -15.14 -19.44
CA ARG A 64 -10.21 -16.24 -19.50
C ARG A 64 -11.32 -16.01 -18.48
N GLU A 65 -12.56 -16.30 -18.89
CA GLU A 65 -13.73 -16.35 -18.02
C GLU A 65 -14.11 -17.82 -17.79
N LEU A 66 -14.15 -18.23 -16.52
CA LEU A 66 -14.45 -19.61 -16.16
C LEU A 66 -14.92 -19.69 -14.69
N PRO A 67 -15.60 -20.77 -14.25
CA PRO A 67 -15.91 -20.97 -12.84
C PRO A 67 -14.62 -21.13 -12.02
N ILE A 68 -14.47 -20.30 -10.97
CA ILE A 68 -13.35 -20.36 -10.01
C ILE A 68 -13.94 -20.43 -8.60
N PRO A 69 -14.25 -21.65 -8.10
CA PRO A 69 -15.00 -21.81 -6.86
C PRO A 69 -14.23 -21.38 -5.61
N ASP A 70 -12.91 -21.49 -5.61
CA ASP A 70 -12.03 -21.15 -4.47
C ASP A 70 -10.63 -20.75 -4.92
N HIS A 71 -9.78 -20.37 -3.97
CA HIS A 71 -8.40 -19.98 -4.23
C HIS A 71 -7.57 -21.14 -4.80
N THR A 72 -7.83 -22.38 -4.42
CA THR A 72 -7.12 -23.56 -4.96
C THR A 72 -7.35 -23.70 -6.45
N ALA A 73 -8.61 -23.58 -6.89
CA ALA A 73 -8.96 -23.55 -8.30
C ALA A 73 -8.34 -22.35 -9.02
N GLY A 74 -8.32 -21.18 -8.37
CA GLY A 74 -7.65 -19.99 -8.90
C GLY A 74 -6.15 -20.19 -9.13
N PHE A 75 -5.45 -20.87 -8.20
CA PHE A 75 -4.05 -21.24 -8.38
C PHE A 75 -3.83 -22.24 -9.51
N ALA A 76 -4.73 -23.22 -9.69
CA ALA A 76 -4.66 -24.12 -10.82
C ALA A 76 -4.78 -23.37 -12.16
N VAL A 77 -5.72 -22.42 -12.26
CA VAL A 77 -5.86 -21.55 -13.44
C VAL A 77 -4.63 -20.69 -13.69
N MET A 78 -4.02 -20.16 -12.64
CA MET A 78 -2.75 -19.43 -12.74
C MET A 78 -1.63 -20.32 -13.30
N LEU A 79 -1.48 -21.55 -12.79
CA LEU A 79 -0.47 -22.49 -13.26
C LEU A 79 -0.69 -22.91 -14.72
N GLU A 80 -1.96 -23.12 -15.14
CA GLU A 80 -2.31 -23.35 -16.54
C GLU A 80 -1.89 -22.18 -17.42
N ALA A 81 -2.13 -20.91 -16.98
CA ALA A 81 -1.74 -19.73 -17.71
C ALA A 81 -0.21 -19.60 -17.90
N PHE A 82 0.57 -19.97 -16.89
CA PHE A 82 2.02 -20.08 -17.01
C PHE A 82 2.44 -21.16 -18.03
N GLY A 83 1.75 -22.31 -18.02
CA GLY A 83 2.03 -23.40 -18.97
C GLY A 83 1.65 -23.06 -20.43
N GLU A 84 0.54 -22.33 -20.63
CA GLU A 84 0.04 -21.99 -21.98
C GLU A 84 0.73 -20.76 -22.58
N HIS A 85 1.05 -19.75 -21.75
CA HIS A 85 1.51 -18.44 -22.22
C HIS A 85 2.92 -18.10 -21.78
N GLY A 86 3.48 -18.82 -20.78
CA GLY A 86 4.82 -18.59 -20.22
C GLY A 86 4.88 -17.45 -19.17
N PRO A 87 6.10 -17.17 -18.65
CA PRO A 87 7.30 -18.00 -18.83
C PRO A 87 7.09 -19.40 -18.21
N SER A 88 7.77 -20.42 -18.78
CA SER A 88 7.74 -21.77 -18.20
C SER A 88 8.29 -21.74 -16.76
N LEU A 89 7.49 -22.28 -15.82
CA LEU A 89 7.96 -22.39 -14.43
C LEU A 89 9.02 -23.47 -14.22
N ASP A 90 9.33 -24.30 -15.22
CA ASP A 90 10.49 -25.18 -15.21
C ASP A 90 11.78 -24.39 -15.46
N ASP A 91 11.73 -23.39 -16.34
CA ASP A 91 12.87 -22.52 -16.69
C ASP A 91 13.00 -21.33 -15.71
N ALA A 92 11.88 -20.77 -15.25
CA ALA A 92 11.79 -19.66 -14.32
C ALA A 92 11.17 -20.09 -12.97
N ARG A 93 11.69 -21.21 -12.41
CA ARG A 93 11.19 -21.77 -11.17
C ARG A 93 11.38 -20.81 -10.00
N PRO A 94 10.32 -20.47 -9.26
CA PRO A 94 10.44 -19.60 -8.10
C PRO A 94 11.35 -20.19 -7.05
N VAL A 95 12.31 -19.38 -6.55
CA VAL A 95 13.19 -19.74 -5.43
C VAL A 95 12.53 -19.45 -4.08
N ALA A 96 11.52 -18.57 -4.08
CA ALA A 96 10.69 -18.24 -2.93
C ALA A 96 9.29 -17.78 -3.39
N VAL A 97 8.30 -17.91 -2.50
CA VAL A 97 6.98 -17.29 -2.67
C VAL A 97 6.78 -16.26 -1.57
N GLY A 98 6.67 -14.98 -1.93
CA GLY A 98 6.36 -13.89 -1.03
C GLY A 98 4.85 -13.66 -0.92
N HIS A 99 4.32 -13.55 0.28
CA HIS A 99 2.91 -13.28 0.54
C HIS A 99 2.73 -11.96 1.26
N ARG A 100 1.93 -11.06 0.69
CA ARG A 100 1.48 -9.87 1.41
C ARG A 100 0.48 -10.27 2.48
N VAL A 101 0.72 -9.85 3.71
CA VAL A 101 -0.22 -9.98 4.83
C VAL A 101 -0.44 -8.59 5.43
N VAL A 102 -1.70 -8.17 5.53
CA VAL A 102 -2.02 -6.80 5.93
C VAL A 102 -1.70 -6.56 7.39
N GLN A 103 -2.09 -7.47 8.31
CA GLN A 103 -1.93 -7.26 9.75
C GLN A 103 -0.99 -8.29 10.38
N GLY A 104 0.17 -7.81 10.86
CA GLY A 104 1.18 -8.62 11.56
C GLY A 104 1.12 -8.50 13.10
N GLY A 105 0.24 -7.62 13.62
CA GLY A 105 0.17 -7.34 15.05
C GLY A 105 1.50 -6.80 15.59
N ALA A 106 1.74 -7.01 16.87
CA ALA A 106 3.02 -6.73 17.51
C ALA A 106 3.99 -7.95 17.46
N ARG A 107 3.58 -9.05 16.84
CA ARG A 107 4.37 -10.29 16.78
C ARG A 107 5.32 -10.31 15.59
N PHE A 108 4.88 -9.75 14.45
CA PHE A 108 5.63 -9.78 13.20
C PHE A 108 6.16 -8.38 12.87
N PHE A 109 7.44 -8.18 13.09
CA PHE A 109 8.17 -6.94 12.84
C PHE A 109 9.18 -7.06 11.69
N GLU A 110 9.26 -8.25 11.08
CA GLU A 110 10.11 -8.55 9.93
C GLU A 110 9.45 -9.61 9.04
N PRO A 111 9.91 -9.76 7.78
CA PRO A 111 9.45 -10.83 6.91
C PRO A 111 9.76 -12.19 7.53
N THR A 112 8.79 -13.11 7.50
CA THR A 112 8.84 -14.33 8.29
C THR A 112 8.55 -15.56 7.44
N LEU A 113 9.40 -16.61 7.54
CA LEU A 113 9.17 -17.90 6.89
C LEU A 113 7.86 -18.54 7.42
N ILE A 114 6.97 -18.92 6.52
CA ILE A 114 5.64 -19.43 6.88
C ILE A 114 5.73 -20.90 7.30
N THR A 115 5.59 -21.11 8.60
CA THR A 115 5.38 -22.42 9.22
C THR A 115 3.91 -22.58 9.61
N SER A 116 3.50 -23.78 10.07
CA SER A 116 2.14 -23.99 10.59
C SER A 116 1.84 -23.08 11.80
N LEU A 117 2.83 -22.74 12.62
CA LEU A 117 2.67 -21.81 13.74
C LEU A 117 2.43 -20.37 13.25
N VAL A 118 3.11 -19.96 12.18
CA VAL A 118 2.91 -18.63 11.58
C VAL A 118 1.51 -18.52 10.99
N GLU A 119 0.99 -19.57 10.32
CA GLU A 119 -0.39 -19.58 9.84
C GLU A 119 -1.41 -19.42 10.98
N ILE A 120 -1.23 -20.15 12.09
CA ILE A 120 -2.08 -20.01 13.29
C ILE A 120 -2.04 -18.57 13.82
N ASN A 121 -0.86 -17.98 13.90
CA ASN A 121 -0.71 -16.59 14.37
C ASN A 121 -1.38 -15.57 13.43
N ILE A 122 -1.29 -15.76 12.11
CA ILE A 122 -1.98 -14.90 11.12
C ILE A 122 -3.51 -15.06 11.27
N ASP A 123 -3.99 -16.28 11.52
CA ASP A 123 -5.42 -16.55 11.76
C ASP A 123 -5.94 -15.83 13.01
N GLU A 124 -5.22 -15.91 14.13
CA GLU A 124 -5.53 -15.16 15.35
C GLU A 124 -5.57 -13.63 15.12
N LEU A 125 -4.70 -13.12 14.25
CA LEU A 125 -4.65 -11.69 13.89
C LEU A 125 -5.79 -11.28 12.94
N SER A 126 -6.56 -12.23 12.40
CA SER A 126 -7.75 -11.94 11.61
C SER A 126 -8.81 -11.16 12.41
N ALA A 127 -8.80 -11.27 13.74
CA ALA A 127 -9.64 -10.43 14.60
C ALA A 127 -9.32 -8.92 14.48
N LEU A 128 -8.09 -8.54 14.13
CA LEU A 128 -7.66 -7.15 13.89
C LEU A 128 -7.84 -6.72 12.43
N ALA A 129 -7.91 -7.65 11.49
CA ALA A 129 -8.05 -7.39 10.05
C ALA A 129 -9.01 -8.40 9.40
N PRO A 130 -10.29 -8.43 9.79
CA PRO A 130 -11.24 -9.46 9.34
C PRO A 130 -11.53 -9.41 7.83
N LEU A 131 -11.31 -8.28 7.19
CA LEU A 131 -11.51 -8.11 5.75
C LEU A 131 -10.29 -8.53 4.91
N HIS A 132 -9.11 -8.75 5.54
CA HIS A 132 -7.84 -8.94 4.82
C HIS A 132 -7.13 -10.25 5.16
N ASN A 133 -6.82 -10.50 6.43
CA ASN A 133 -6.02 -11.66 6.83
C ASN A 133 -6.63 -13.02 6.46
N PRO A 134 -7.97 -13.24 6.55
CA PRO A 134 -8.56 -14.51 6.10
C PRO A 134 -8.30 -14.81 4.62
N GLY A 135 -8.41 -13.78 3.74
CA GLY A 135 -8.10 -13.93 2.31
C GLY A 135 -6.62 -14.21 2.07
N ALA A 136 -5.72 -13.54 2.80
CA ALA A 136 -4.28 -13.81 2.74
C ALA A 136 -3.98 -15.27 3.13
N LEU A 137 -4.59 -15.79 4.21
CA LEU A 137 -4.44 -17.20 4.62
C LEU A 137 -4.93 -18.20 3.58
N GLN A 138 -6.05 -17.93 2.93
CA GLN A 138 -6.55 -18.78 1.83
C GLN A 138 -5.52 -18.83 0.69
N GLY A 139 -4.99 -17.69 0.29
CA GLY A 139 -3.92 -17.60 -0.71
C GLY A 139 -2.63 -18.30 -0.29
N ILE A 140 -2.19 -18.15 0.96
CA ILE A 140 -1.02 -18.85 1.51
C ILE A 140 -1.21 -20.36 1.43
N ARG A 141 -2.34 -20.90 1.88
CA ARG A 141 -2.62 -22.34 1.89
C ARG A 141 -2.67 -22.91 0.47
N ALA A 142 -3.31 -22.21 -0.46
CA ALA A 142 -3.38 -22.62 -1.86
C ALA A 142 -1.99 -22.56 -2.53
N ALA A 143 -1.19 -21.52 -2.29
CA ALA A 143 0.16 -21.40 -2.81
C ALA A 143 1.08 -22.49 -2.25
N ARG A 144 1.00 -22.80 -0.96
CA ARG A 144 1.81 -23.86 -0.33
C ARG A 144 1.46 -25.25 -0.86
N ALA A 145 0.22 -25.48 -1.24
CA ALA A 145 -0.17 -26.72 -1.92
C ALA A 145 0.40 -26.80 -3.35
N ALA A 146 0.40 -25.68 -4.08
CA ALA A 146 0.90 -25.59 -5.45
C ALA A 146 2.45 -25.64 -5.53
N PHE A 147 3.14 -25.01 -4.58
CA PHE A 147 4.60 -24.86 -4.54
C PHE A 147 5.20 -25.47 -3.26
N ALA A 148 4.84 -26.71 -2.91
CA ALA A 148 5.17 -27.34 -1.63
C ALA A 148 6.70 -27.45 -1.31
N GLN A 149 7.56 -27.40 -2.32
CA GLN A 149 9.02 -27.50 -2.17
C GLN A 149 9.73 -26.13 -2.17
N VAL A 150 8.97 -25.04 -2.26
CA VAL A 150 9.51 -23.68 -2.29
C VAL A 150 9.28 -23.03 -0.92
N PRO A 151 10.24 -22.28 -0.35
CA PRO A 151 10.00 -21.52 0.87
C PRO A 151 8.94 -20.44 0.66
N HIS A 152 8.00 -20.32 1.59
CA HIS A 152 6.97 -19.28 1.60
C HIS A 152 7.25 -18.28 2.71
N VAL A 153 7.20 -16.98 2.38
CA VAL A 153 7.53 -15.89 3.31
C VAL A 153 6.36 -14.92 3.40
N ALA A 154 5.92 -14.63 4.62
CA ALA A 154 4.94 -13.57 4.89
C ALA A 154 5.65 -12.22 5.04
N VAL A 155 5.19 -11.22 4.31
CA VAL A 155 5.62 -9.83 4.41
C VAL A 155 4.44 -9.00 4.88
N PHE A 156 4.61 -8.31 6.00
CA PHE A 156 3.50 -7.65 6.69
C PHE A 156 3.49 -6.15 6.43
N ASP A 157 2.32 -5.60 6.06
CA ASP A 157 2.17 -4.15 5.84
C ASP A 157 2.46 -3.33 7.11
N THR A 158 2.27 -3.93 8.29
CA THR A 158 2.51 -3.30 9.59
C THR A 158 3.97 -3.36 10.06
N ALA A 159 4.81 -4.22 9.45
CA ALA A 159 6.15 -4.50 9.96
C ALA A 159 7.07 -3.27 9.97
N PHE A 160 7.05 -2.46 8.91
CA PHE A 160 7.87 -1.24 8.81
C PHE A 160 7.58 -0.24 9.94
N HIS A 161 6.34 -0.21 10.44
CA HIS A 161 5.91 0.70 11.49
C HIS A 161 6.17 0.20 12.91
N GLN A 162 6.74 -1.00 13.10
CA GLN A 162 7.07 -1.52 14.43
C GLN A 162 8.22 -0.77 15.11
N THR A 163 8.93 0.08 14.37
CA THR A 163 9.98 0.96 14.89
C THR A 163 9.43 2.24 15.55
N MET A 164 8.12 2.50 15.46
CA MET A 164 7.50 3.65 16.13
C MET A 164 7.74 3.61 17.64
N PRO A 165 8.08 4.77 18.26
CA PRO A 165 8.20 4.87 19.73
C PRO A 165 6.84 4.70 20.41
N ALA A 166 6.85 4.26 21.67
CA ALA A 166 5.63 4.00 22.42
C ALA A 166 4.65 5.19 22.46
N ALA A 167 5.16 6.42 22.53
CA ALA A 167 4.35 7.62 22.51
C ALA A 167 3.57 7.83 21.19
N ALA A 168 4.09 7.32 20.07
CA ALA A 168 3.44 7.44 18.75
C ALA A 168 2.36 6.37 18.54
N PHE A 169 2.57 5.15 19.03
CA PHE A 169 1.63 4.06 18.79
C PHE A 169 0.57 3.85 19.89
N THR A 170 0.70 4.50 21.04
CA THR A 170 -0.23 4.29 22.16
C THR A 170 -1.42 5.24 22.07
N TYR A 171 -2.63 4.70 22.07
CA TYR A 171 -3.84 5.51 22.20
C TYR A 171 -4.08 5.86 23.68
N ALA A 172 -4.52 7.09 23.93
CA ALA A 172 -4.84 7.58 25.29
C ALA A 172 -6.21 7.10 25.76
N ILE A 173 -6.37 5.78 25.87
CA ILE A 173 -7.54 5.09 26.42
C ILE A 173 -7.11 4.28 27.64
N ASP A 174 -8.08 3.67 28.36
CA ASP A 174 -7.78 2.80 29.49
C ASP A 174 -6.72 1.73 29.13
N ARG A 175 -5.63 1.73 29.89
CA ARG A 175 -4.45 0.89 29.61
C ARG A 175 -4.76 -0.60 29.64
N GLU A 176 -5.55 -1.06 30.63
CA GLU A 176 -5.85 -2.49 30.79
C GLU A 176 -6.74 -2.99 29.65
N THR A 177 -7.68 -2.16 29.20
CA THR A 177 -8.51 -2.43 28.03
C THR A 177 -7.69 -2.47 26.76
N ALA A 178 -6.77 -1.51 26.57
CA ALA A 178 -5.90 -1.47 25.40
C ALA A 178 -5.00 -2.71 25.33
N GLU A 179 -4.37 -3.10 26.44
CA GLU A 179 -3.51 -4.29 26.53
C GLU A 179 -4.30 -5.59 26.27
N ARG A 180 -5.48 -5.74 26.91
CA ARG A 180 -6.35 -6.91 26.75
C ARG A 180 -6.77 -7.16 25.32
N HIS A 181 -7.08 -6.10 24.58
CA HIS A 181 -7.58 -6.15 23.22
C HIS A 181 -6.51 -5.84 22.16
N ARG A 182 -5.24 -5.65 22.57
CA ARG A 182 -4.12 -5.32 21.70
C ARG A 182 -4.38 -4.05 20.87
N ILE A 183 -5.06 -3.06 21.48
CA ILE A 183 -5.40 -1.78 20.84
C ILE A 183 -4.20 -0.85 20.88
N ARG A 184 -3.62 -0.61 19.70
CA ARG A 184 -2.55 0.37 19.47
C ARG A 184 -2.56 0.76 17.99
N LYS A 185 -1.83 1.81 17.64
CA LYS A 185 -1.52 2.12 16.25
C LYS A 185 -0.54 1.09 15.71
N TYR A 186 -0.87 0.45 14.58
CA TYR A 186 -0.01 -0.48 13.85
C TYR A 186 0.57 0.17 12.59
N GLY A 187 -0.23 0.95 11.87
CA GLY A 187 0.13 1.51 10.58
C GLY A 187 0.04 0.47 9.44
N PHE A 188 -0.05 0.95 8.21
CA PHE A 188 -0.21 0.11 7.02
C PHE A 188 0.53 0.73 5.83
N HIS A 189 0.52 0.07 4.67
CA HIS A 189 1.33 0.42 3.51
C HIS A 189 2.85 0.41 3.83
N GLY A 190 3.26 -0.32 4.85
CA GLY A 190 4.65 -0.32 5.32
C GLY A 190 5.63 -0.75 4.24
N THR A 191 5.26 -1.72 3.41
CA THR A 191 6.05 -2.17 2.25
C THR A 191 6.33 -1.01 1.29
N SER A 192 5.29 -0.22 0.95
CA SER A 192 5.45 0.95 0.09
C SER A 192 6.27 2.06 0.77
N HIS A 193 5.97 2.40 2.02
CA HIS A 193 6.73 3.44 2.75
C HIS A 193 8.21 3.09 2.87
N LYS A 194 8.55 1.84 3.13
CA LYS A 194 9.92 1.34 3.15
C LYS A 194 10.58 1.50 1.78
N PHE A 195 9.97 0.91 0.74
CA PHE A 195 10.48 0.94 -0.61
C PHE A 195 10.80 2.35 -1.10
N VAL A 196 9.83 3.28 -1.01
CA VAL A 196 10.01 4.63 -1.54
C VAL A 196 10.97 5.47 -0.70
N SER A 197 11.08 5.24 0.62
CA SER A 197 12.06 5.93 1.45
C SER A 197 13.50 5.54 1.13
N GLU A 198 13.73 4.27 0.85
CA GLU A 198 15.03 3.73 0.39
C GLU A 198 15.35 4.20 -1.04
N ALA A 199 14.37 4.16 -1.94
CA ALA A 199 14.53 4.63 -3.32
C ALA A 199 14.82 6.15 -3.39
N ALA A 200 14.18 6.95 -2.54
CA ALA A 200 14.47 8.39 -2.42
C ALA A 200 15.90 8.65 -1.95
N ALA A 201 16.38 7.93 -0.93
CA ALA A 201 17.75 8.04 -0.43
C ALA A 201 18.78 7.68 -1.51
N ALA A 202 18.54 6.56 -2.23
CA ALA A 202 19.40 6.12 -3.33
C ALA A 202 19.42 7.14 -4.49
N HIS A 203 18.25 7.69 -4.87
CA HIS A 203 18.15 8.71 -5.92
C HIS A 203 18.92 10.01 -5.58
N LEU A 204 18.91 10.38 -4.31
CA LEU A 204 19.62 11.58 -3.83
C LEU A 204 21.12 11.34 -3.55
N ASP A 205 21.60 10.11 -3.69
CA ASP A 205 22.96 9.68 -3.31
C ASP A 205 23.31 10.09 -1.86
N ARG A 206 22.32 9.91 -0.95
CA ARG A 206 22.47 10.23 0.47
C ARG A 206 22.24 8.97 1.34
N PRO A 207 23.04 8.79 2.40
CA PRO A 207 22.79 7.69 3.34
C PRO A 207 21.38 7.78 3.93
N LEU A 208 20.62 6.69 3.85
CA LEU A 208 19.26 6.61 4.41
C LEU A 208 19.22 7.02 5.89
N SER A 209 20.25 6.64 6.65
CA SER A 209 20.41 6.97 8.08
C SER A 209 20.53 8.46 8.37
N SER A 210 20.82 9.29 7.37
CA SER A 210 20.96 10.75 7.54
C SER A 210 19.69 11.52 7.22
N LEU A 211 18.63 10.86 6.71
CA LEU A 211 17.47 11.51 6.16
C LEU A 211 16.28 11.55 7.13
N LYS A 212 15.60 12.69 7.14
CA LYS A 212 14.27 12.90 7.68
C LYS A 212 13.29 13.01 6.50
N GLN A 213 12.38 12.06 6.36
CA GLN A 213 11.49 11.97 5.21
C GLN A 213 10.02 11.98 5.65
N ILE A 214 9.17 12.62 4.85
CA ILE A 214 7.72 12.50 4.94
C ILE A 214 7.26 11.78 3.68
N VAL A 215 6.77 10.56 3.83
CA VAL A 215 6.31 9.73 2.71
C VAL A 215 4.79 9.76 2.65
N LEU A 216 4.24 10.17 1.51
CA LEU A 216 2.83 10.35 1.24
C LEU A 216 2.38 9.30 0.21
N HIS A 217 1.89 8.15 0.68
CA HIS A 217 1.29 7.12 -0.15
C HIS A 217 -0.17 7.49 -0.41
N LEU A 218 -0.45 8.05 -1.57
CA LEU A 218 -1.77 8.58 -1.94
C LEU A 218 -2.38 7.75 -3.07
N GLY A 219 -3.16 6.75 -2.70
CA GLY A 219 -3.97 5.92 -3.60
C GLY A 219 -5.45 6.07 -3.30
N ASN A 220 -6.25 5.04 -3.63
CA ASN A 220 -7.63 4.95 -3.15
C ASN A 220 -7.68 4.76 -1.62
N GLY A 221 -6.76 3.94 -1.05
CA GLY A 221 -6.31 4.04 0.33
C GLY A 221 -5.13 5.01 0.40
N ALA A 222 -5.03 5.81 1.45
CA ALA A 222 -3.98 6.80 1.59
C ALA A 222 -3.40 6.81 3.01
N SER A 223 -2.08 6.97 3.10
CA SER A 223 -1.38 7.16 4.37
C SER A 223 -0.17 8.08 4.22
N ALA A 224 0.17 8.74 5.32
CA ALA A 224 1.39 9.50 5.48
C ALA A 224 2.27 8.83 6.53
N THR A 225 3.59 8.91 6.39
CA THR A 225 4.54 8.35 7.37
C THR A 225 5.70 9.29 7.55
N ALA A 226 6.06 9.55 8.80
CA ALA A 226 7.31 10.21 9.19
C ALA A 226 8.41 9.14 9.31
N VAL A 227 9.48 9.29 8.55
CA VAL A 227 10.62 8.37 8.53
C VAL A 227 11.88 9.11 8.94
N HIS A 228 12.59 8.59 9.93
CA HIS A 228 13.87 9.15 10.38
C HIS A 228 14.94 8.06 10.34
N GLY A 229 15.98 8.29 9.56
CA GLY A 229 17.08 7.35 9.44
C GLY A 229 16.67 5.96 8.90
N GLY A 230 15.61 5.88 8.10
CA GLY A 230 15.05 4.64 7.57
C GLY A 230 14.06 3.93 8.50
N ALA A 231 13.79 4.48 9.68
CA ALA A 231 12.81 3.95 10.62
C ALA A 231 11.51 4.76 10.61
N SER A 232 10.35 4.11 10.61
CA SER A 232 9.06 4.77 10.81
C SER A 232 8.97 5.28 12.25
N VAL A 233 8.74 6.59 12.43
CA VAL A 233 8.60 7.22 13.75
C VAL A 233 7.17 7.63 14.05
N ASP A 234 6.33 7.81 13.04
CA ASP A 234 4.88 7.93 13.13
C ASP A 234 4.23 7.63 11.77
N THR A 235 2.97 7.24 11.78
CA THR A 235 2.18 7.02 10.56
C THR A 235 0.72 7.37 10.78
N SER A 236 0.01 7.73 9.73
CA SER A 236 -1.37 8.22 9.81
C SER A 236 -2.41 7.13 10.01
N MET A 237 -2.22 5.93 9.45
CA MET A 237 -3.13 4.81 9.70
C MET A 237 -2.90 4.22 11.10
N GLY A 238 -3.97 3.79 11.75
CA GLY A 238 -3.97 3.43 13.16
C GLY A 238 -4.03 1.95 13.46
N LEU A 239 -4.99 1.58 14.33
CA LEU A 239 -5.34 0.19 14.65
C LEU A 239 -5.76 -0.57 13.38
N THR A 240 -6.49 0.12 12.51
CA THR A 240 -6.97 -0.33 11.20
C THR A 240 -6.58 0.69 10.12
N PRO A 241 -6.73 0.35 8.83
CA PRO A 241 -6.50 1.30 7.74
C PRO A 241 -7.56 2.41 7.61
N LEU A 242 -8.35 2.69 8.65
CA LEU A 242 -9.42 3.70 8.65
C LEU A 242 -8.94 5.07 9.13
N GLU A 243 -8.13 5.12 10.21
CA GLU A 243 -7.60 6.36 10.79
C GLU A 243 -6.70 7.10 9.79
N GLY A 244 -6.63 8.44 9.91
CA GLY A 244 -5.67 9.26 9.22
C GLY A 244 -6.24 10.13 8.12
N LEU A 245 -5.67 10.01 6.92
CA LEU A 245 -6.04 10.81 5.75
C LEU A 245 -7.45 10.49 5.27
N VAL A 246 -8.10 11.47 4.65
CA VAL A 246 -9.33 11.21 3.86
C VAL A 246 -8.94 10.34 2.66
N MET A 247 -9.76 9.33 2.34
CA MET A 247 -9.48 8.36 1.29
C MET A 247 -10.65 8.31 0.29
N GLY A 248 -10.57 7.47 -0.71
CA GLY A 248 -11.64 7.31 -1.68
C GLY A 248 -13.00 6.98 -1.06
N THR A 249 -13.05 6.03 -0.12
CA THR A 249 -14.28 5.56 0.54
C THR A 249 -14.24 5.60 2.06
N ARG A 250 -13.07 5.80 2.67
CA ARG A 250 -12.85 5.83 4.12
C ARG A 250 -12.78 7.26 4.62
N SER A 251 -13.36 7.49 5.80
CA SER A 251 -13.45 8.84 6.38
C SER A 251 -12.11 9.46 6.75
N GLY A 252 -11.12 8.63 7.12
CA GLY A 252 -9.97 9.13 7.89
C GLY A 252 -10.41 9.55 9.31
N ASP A 253 -9.67 10.48 9.90
CA ASP A 253 -9.92 10.97 11.26
C ASP A 253 -11.27 11.65 11.40
N ILE A 254 -12.02 11.23 12.42
CA ILE A 254 -13.26 11.85 12.88
C ILE A 254 -13.26 11.94 14.41
N ASP A 255 -14.13 12.77 14.97
CA ASP A 255 -14.45 12.70 16.40
C ASP A 255 -15.16 11.36 16.71
N ALA A 256 -14.61 10.60 17.65
CA ALA A 256 -15.18 9.31 18.07
C ALA A 256 -16.66 9.42 18.53
N SER A 257 -17.10 10.59 19.01
CA SER A 257 -18.48 10.85 19.41
C SER A 257 -19.47 10.77 18.23
N VAL A 258 -19.01 10.91 17.00
CA VAL A 258 -19.82 10.72 15.78
C VAL A 258 -20.45 9.33 15.76
N LEU A 259 -19.70 8.30 16.18
CA LEU A 259 -20.21 6.92 16.27
C LEU A 259 -21.44 6.83 17.21
N GLY A 260 -21.32 7.46 18.37
CA GLY A 260 -22.42 7.51 19.34
C GLY A 260 -23.65 8.30 18.84
N VAL A 261 -23.44 9.33 18.02
CA VAL A 261 -24.55 10.10 17.38
C VAL A 261 -25.28 9.21 16.37
N LEU A 262 -24.55 8.56 15.46
CA LEU A 262 -25.14 7.70 14.43
C LEU A 262 -25.82 6.47 15.04
N ALA A 263 -25.22 5.83 16.05
CA ALA A 263 -25.84 4.71 16.77
C ALA A 263 -27.17 5.09 17.41
N ARG A 264 -27.28 6.29 17.98
CA ARG A 264 -28.52 6.73 18.66
C ARG A 264 -29.58 7.29 17.72
N ARG A 265 -29.19 8.00 16.63
CA ARG A 265 -30.13 8.68 15.74
C ARG A 265 -30.59 7.84 14.56
N ASP A 266 -29.67 7.04 14.02
CA ASP A 266 -29.90 6.21 12.85
C ASP A 266 -29.96 4.72 13.20
N GLU A 267 -29.92 4.39 14.53
CA GLU A 267 -30.00 3.02 15.08
C GLU A 267 -28.94 2.06 14.49
N MET A 268 -27.79 2.60 14.08
CA MET A 268 -26.73 1.83 13.45
C MET A 268 -26.03 0.92 14.47
N THR A 269 -25.89 -0.34 14.12
CA THR A 269 -25.07 -1.33 14.85
C THR A 269 -23.58 -1.04 14.68
N PRO A 270 -22.70 -1.56 15.56
CA PRO A 270 -21.25 -1.41 15.41
C PRO A 270 -20.71 -1.86 14.03
N GLY A 271 -21.26 -2.94 13.46
CA GLY A 271 -20.87 -3.42 12.12
C GLY A 271 -21.30 -2.47 10.99
N GLU A 272 -22.49 -1.88 11.11
CA GLU A 272 -22.96 -0.88 10.15
C GLU A 272 -22.18 0.43 10.22
N LEU A 273 -21.76 0.83 11.43
CA LEU A 273 -20.88 1.99 11.65
C LEU A 273 -19.51 1.76 10.99
N ASP A 274 -18.92 0.58 11.20
CA ASP A 274 -17.65 0.21 10.57
C ASP A 274 -17.78 0.22 9.05
N ALA A 275 -18.81 -0.42 8.50
CA ALA A 275 -19.08 -0.44 7.07
C ALA A 275 -19.32 0.98 6.51
N PHE A 276 -20.04 1.84 7.23
CA PHE A 276 -20.30 3.22 6.84
C PHE A 276 -19.02 4.02 6.70
N LEU A 277 -18.14 3.95 7.70
CA LEU A 277 -16.87 4.69 7.69
C LEU A 277 -15.87 4.17 6.66
N ASN A 278 -15.89 2.87 6.36
CA ASN A 278 -14.96 2.25 5.43
C ASN A 278 -15.40 2.33 3.95
N THR A 279 -16.73 2.33 3.67
CA THR A 279 -17.22 2.14 2.29
C THR A 279 -18.11 3.25 1.76
N ARG A 280 -18.67 4.10 2.65
CA ARG A 280 -19.67 5.14 2.32
C ARG A 280 -19.23 6.54 2.71
N SER A 281 -17.98 6.71 3.14
CA SER A 281 -17.39 7.97 3.60
C SER A 281 -16.31 8.46 2.64
N GLY A 282 -15.39 9.28 3.09
CA GLY A 282 -14.31 9.85 2.29
C GLY A 282 -14.80 10.68 1.10
N LEU A 283 -14.05 10.67 0.00
CA LEU A 283 -14.43 11.39 -1.23
C LEU A 283 -15.80 10.95 -1.74
N ARG A 284 -16.08 9.64 -1.67
CA ARG A 284 -17.38 9.08 -2.05
C ARG A 284 -18.51 9.65 -1.22
N GLY A 285 -18.33 9.74 0.08
CA GLY A 285 -19.33 10.29 0.99
C GLY A 285 -19.59 11.78 0.75
N LEU A 286 -18.54 12.54 0.41
CA LEU A 286 -18.61 13.99 0.20
C LEU A 286 -19.14 14.37 -1.20
N ALA A 287 -18.74 13.64 -2.24
CA ALA A 287 -19.03 14.02 -3.62
C ALA A 287 -19.63 12.90 -4.49
N GLY A 288 -19.92 11.71 -3.92
CA GLY A 288 -20.48 10.59 -4.66
C GLY A 288 -19.48 9.85 -5.58
N ALA A 289 -18.21 10.26 -5.60
CA ALA A 289 -17.14 9.65 -6.39
C ALA A 289 -15.93 9.38 -5.50
N SER A 290 -15.28 8.23 -5.69
CA SER A 290 -14.09 7.83 -4.91
C SER A 290 -12.78 8.03 -5.66
N ASP A 291 -12.82 8.27 -6.95
CA ASP A 291 -11.64 8.48 -7.79
C ASP A 291 -11.27 9.97 -7.82
N MET A 292 -10.03 10.30 -7.47
CA MET A 292 -9.53 11.68 -7.45
C MET A 292 -9.61 12.33 -8.84
N ARG A 293 -9.43 11.57 -9.91
CA ARG A 293 -9.55 12.08 -11.29
C ARG A 293 -10.95 12.60 -11.59
N ASP A 294 -11.99 11.92 -11.09
CA ASP A 294 -13.37 12.37 -11.21
C ASP A 294 -13.63 13.60 -10.35
N ILE A 295 -13.06 13.65 -9.15
CA ILE A 295 -13.14 14.82 -8.26
C ILE A 295 -12.52 16.05 -8.92
N GLU A 296 -11.28 15.94 -9.43
CA GLU A 296 -10.57 17.05 -10.10
C GLU A 296 -11.32 17.52 -11.35
N ARG A 297 -11.82 16.60 -12.18
CA ARG A 297 -12.61 16.91 -13.37
C ARG A 297 -13.89 17.68 -13.00
N ARG A 298 -14.70 17.15 -12.06
CA ARG A 298 -15.95 17.78 -11.62
C ARG A 298 -15.72 19.12 -10.94
N ARG A 299 -14.62 19.26 -10.18
CA ARG A 299 -14.19 20.54 -9.60
C ARG A 299 -13.92 21.57 -10.69
N ALA A 300 -13.22 21.20 -11.76
CA ALA A 300 -12.96 22.08 -12.91
C ALA A 300 -14.25 22.48 -13.65
N GLU A 301 -15.29 21.64 -13.62
CA GLU A 301 -16.63 21.91 -14.14
C GLU A 301 -17.49 22.76 -13.18
N GLY A 302 -16.97 23.13 -12.01
CA GLY A 302 -17.66 24.01 -11.04
C GLY A 302 -18.57 23.27 -10.06
N ASP A 303 -18.44 21.95 -9.89
CA ASP A 303 -19.22 21.18 -8.91
C ASP A 303 -18.82 21.54 -7.48
N PRO A 304 -19.75 22.10 -6.66
CA PRO A 304 -19.42 22.52 -5.29
C PRO A 304 -19.11 21.35 -4.36
N HIS A 305 -19.70 20.17 -4.57
CA HIS A 305 -19.44 18.99 -3.76
C HIS A 305 -18.06 18.40 -4.05
N ALA A 306 -17.64 18.36 -5.32
CA ALA A 306 -16.30 17.95 -5.70
C ALA A 306 -15.23 18.94 -5.19
N THR A 307 -15.54 20.25 -5.24
CA THR A 307 -14.65 21.27 -4.68
C THR A 307 -14.48 21.09 -3.19
N LEU A 308 -15.56 20.93 -2.43
CA LEU A 308 -15.51 20.68 -0.99
C LEU A 308 -14.73 19.38 -0.66
N ALA A 309 -14.99 18.30 -1.40
CA ALA A 309 -14.31 17.02 -1.19
C ALA A 309 -12.79 17.13 -1.40
N PHE A 310 -12.36 17.83 -2.45
CA PHE A 310 -10.96 18.13 -2.69
C PHE A 310 -10.36 18.96 -1.56
N ASP A 311 -11.03 20.03 -1.14
CA ASP A 311 -10.53 20.93 -0.10
C ASP A 311 -10.40 20.22 1.26
N VAL A 312 -11.35 19.37 1.62
CA VAL A 312 -11.29 18.52 2.85
C VAL A 312 -10.12 17.54 2.76
N TYR A 313 -9.91 16.90 1.62
CA TYR A 313 -8.78 16.00 1.38
C TYR A 313 -7.44 16.74 1.55
N ILE A 314 -7.28 17.89 0.90
CA ILE A 314 -6.05 18.70 1.00
C ILE A 314 -5.85 19.26 2.41
N HIS A 315 -6.91 19.73 3.07
CA HIS A 315 -6.80 20.22 4.44
C HIS A 315 -6.24 19.15 5.40
N ARG A 316 -6.77 17.92 5.32
CA ARG A 316 -6.28 16.81 6.14
C ARG A 316 -4.82 16.43 5.79
N LEU A 317 -4.49 16.39 4.51
CA LEU A 317 -3.13 16.09 4.05
C LEU A 317 -2.11 17.12 4.57
N ARG A 318 -2.45 18.41 4.47
CA ARG A 318 -1.63 19.51 5.05
C ARG A 318 -1.42 19.37 6.55
N ALA A 319 -2.47 18.98 7.29
CA ALA A 319 -2.38 18.79 8.74
C ALA A 319 -1.35 17.69 9.10
N TYR A 320 -1.36 16.56 8.37
CA TYR A 320 -0.38 15.48 8.59
C TYR A 320 1.04 15.88 8.19
N ILE A 321 1.23 16.56 7.06
CA ILE A 321 2.54 17.08 6.65
C ILE A 321 3.07 18.03 7.74
N GLY A 322 2.27 18.97 8.21
CA GLY A 322 2.65 19.90 9.27
C GLY A 322 2.99 19.22 10.59
N SER A 323 2.19 18.23 11.00
CA SER A 323 2.46 17.42 12.20
C SER A 323 3.80 16.70 12.09
N TYR A 324 4.08 16.07 10.96
CA TYR A 324 5.33 15.31 10.78
C TYR A 324 6.56 16.20 10.62
N LEU A 325 6.42 17.39 10.04
CA LEU A 325 7.49 18.39 10.08
C LEU A 325 7.84 18.77 11.51
N ALA A 326 6.83 18.96 12.37
CA ALA A 326 7.07 19.28 13.79
C ALA A 326 7.71 18.09 14.54
N GLN A 327 7.21 16.87 14.34
CA GLN A 327 7.71 15.66 15.02
C GLN A 327 9.15 15.31 14.60
N LEU A 328 9.50 15.50 13.34
CA LEU A 328 10.86 15.29 12.82
C LEU A 328 11.80 16.45 13.12
N GLY A 329 11.28 17.62 13.55
CA GLY A 329 12.05 18.85 13.65
C GLY A 329 12.57 19.33 12.30
N GLY A 330 11.71 19.32 11.28
CA GLY A 330 11.98 19.58 9.86
C GLY A 330 12.06 18.30 9.03
N ALA A 331 12.14 18.43 7.71
CA ALA A 331 12.33 17.33 6.78
C ALA A 331 13.43 17.64 5.77
N ASP A 332 14.16 16.62 5.33
CA ASP A 332 15.07 16.70 4.18
C ASP A 332 14.31 16.46 2.88
N VAL A 333 13.34 15.54 2.92
CA VAL A 333 12.64 15.05 1.73
C VAL A 333 11.14 14.86 2.01
N ILE A 334 10.30 15.26 1.05
CA ILE A 334 8.90 14.87 0.98
C ILE A 334 8.72 14.01 -0.26
N VAL A 335 8.12 12.83 -0.10
CA VAL A 335 7.91 11.88 -1.19
C VAL A 335 6.42 11.70 -1.45
N PHE A 336 5.98 11.90 -2.69
CA PHE A 336 4.65 11.53 -3.18
C PHE A 336 4.74 10.21 -3.95
N THR A 337 3.83 9.28 -3.64
CA THR A 337 3.78 7.97 -4.28
C THR A 337 2.36 7.44 -4.39
N ALA A 338 2.19 6.31 -5.05
CA ALA A 338 0.93 5.68 -5.40
C ALA A 338 0.07 6.52 -6.37
N GLY A 339 -1.08 5.96 -6.78
CA GLY A 339 -1.83 6.43 -7.92
C GLY A 339 -2.14 7.92 -7.96
N VAL A 340 -2.59 8.53 -6.85
CA VAL A 340 -2.87 9.98 -6.77
C VAL A 340 -1.55 10.75 -6.59
N GLY A 341 -0.66 10.27 -5.72
CA GLY A 341 0.62 10.93 -5.45
C GLY A 341 1.50 11.05 -6.69
N GLU A 342 1.54 10.01 -7.52
CA GLU A 342 2.32 9.96 -8.75
C GLU A 342 1.70 10.78 -9.89
N ASN A 343 0.36 10.79 -10.01
CA ASN A 343 -0.30 11.26 -11.23
C ASN A 343 -1.06 12.58 -11.08
N SER A 344 -1.39 13.05 -9.85
CA SER A 344 -2.09 14.34 -9.68
C SER A 344 -1.13 15.46 -9.30
N ALA A 345 -0.73 16.26 -10.28
CA ALA A 345 0.02 17.50 -10.05
C ALA A 345 -0.79 18.51 -9.22
N GLY A 346 -2.12 18.54 -9.39
CA GLY A 346 -3.02 19.41 -8.65
C GLY A 346 -3.02 19.11 -7.13
N VAL A 347 -3.10 17.83 -6.77
CA VAL A 347 -3.02 17.40 -5.36
C VAL A 347 -1.67 17.77 -4.75
N ARG A 348 -0.56 17.49 -5.44
CA ARG A 348 0.80 17.81 -4.93
C ARG A 348 0.98 19.30 -4.72
N ALA A 349 0.60 20.11 -5.70
CA ALA A 349 0.67 21.57 -5.61
C ALA A 349 -0.20 22.11 -4.46
N ALA A 350 -1.48 21.72 -4.41
CA ALA A 350 -2.37 22.14 -3.33
C ALA A 350 -1.89 21.69 -1.96
N ALA A 351 -1.37 20.47 -1.82
CA ALA A 351 -0.88 19.97 -0.54
C ALA A 351 0.28 20.81 0.04
N LEU A 352 1.17 21.31 -0.82
CA LEU A 352 2.38 22.03 -0.40
C LEU A 352 2.32 23.55 -0.51
N GLU A 353 1.24 24.12 -1.05
CA GLU A 353 1.08 25.56 -1.32
C GLU A 353 1.43 26.47 -0.14
N THR A 354 1.12 26.04 1.09
CA THR A 354 1.30 26.85 2.30
C THR A 354 2.61 26.61 3.04
N PHE A 355 3.47 25.72 2.56
CA PHE A 355 4.69 25.31 3.27
C PHE A 355 5.97 26.06 2.89
N GLY A 356 5.86 27.17 2.16
CA GLY A 356 7.01 28.06 1.87
C GLY A 356 7.76 28.51 3.12
N PHE A 357 7.07 28.70 4.25
CA PHE A 357 7.68 29.03 5.54
C PHE A 357 8.64 27.94 6.06
N ALA A 358 8.43 26.68 5.65
CA ALA A 358 9.25 25.54 6.01
C ALA A 358 10.34 25.24 4.95
N GLY A 359 10.51 26.13 3.96
CA GLY A 359 11.49 25.96 2.90
C GLY A 359 11.08 24.92 1.84
N ILE A 360 9.79 24.69 1.65
CA ILE A 360 9.25 23.75 0.66
C ILE A 360 8.73 24.57 -0.52
N HIS A 361 9.42 24.48 -1.65
CA HIS A 361 9.09 25.23 -2.87
C HIS A 361 8.99 24.28 -4.06
N LEU A 362 7.79 24.19 -4.66
CA LEU A 362 7.58 23.40 -5.87
C LEU A 362 7.96 24.21 -7.12
N ASP A 363 8.57 23.51 -8.09
CA ASP A 363 8.67 23.97 -9.47
C ASP A 363 7.43 23.50 -10.24
N ALA A 364 6.63 24.45 -10.72
CA ALA A 364 5.36 24.14 -11.39
C ALA A 364 5.57 23.28 -12.67
N ALA A 365 6.58 23.59 -13.47
CA ALA A 365 6.86 22.87 -14.70
C ALA A 365 7.35 21.43 -14.42
N ARG A 366 8.22 21.25 -13.43
CA ARG A 366 8.67 19.91 -13.00
C ARG A 366 7.50 19.11 -12.39
N ASN A 367 6.63 19.75 -11.62
CA ASN A 367 5.47 19.09 -11.02
C ASN A 367 4.45 18.63 -12.06
N GLU A 368 4.22 19.39 -13.13
CA GLU A 368 3.30 19.07 -14.20
C GLU A 368 3.90 18.12 -15.26
N SER A 369 5.24 18.02 -15.31
CA SER A 369 5.92 17.19 -16.30
C SER A 369 5.52 15.73 -16.18
N PRO A 370 5.03 15.10 -17.26
CA PRO A 370 4.76 13.66 -17.27
C PRO A 370 6.08 12.90 -17.21
N GLY A 371 6.23 12.00 -16.25
CA GLY A 371 7.44 11.17 -16.12
C GLY A 371 7.12 9.80 -15.58
N ARG A 372 7.84 8.81 -16.08
CA ARG A 372 7.89 7.46 -15.51
C ARG A 372 9.19 7.34 -14.73
N GLY A 373 9.15 7.07 -13.45
CA GLY A 373 10.34 6.96 -12.61
C GLY A 373 10.47 8.10 -11.60
N ILE A 374 11.55 8.06 -10.84
CA ILE A 374 11.81 9.04 -9.77
C ILE A 374 12.14 10.39 -10.40
N ARG A 375 11.51 11.45 -9.87
CA ARG A 375 11.75 12.82 -10.31
C ARG A 375 11.67 13.82 -9.17
N VAL A 376 12.57 14.79 -9.20
CA VAL A 376 12.55 15.97 -8.32
C VAL A 376 11.53 16.96 -8.87
N ILE A 377 10.61 17.44 -8.03
CA ILE A 377 9.58 18.41 -8.38
C ILE A 377 9.66 19.70 -7.56
N SER A 378 10.63 19.81 -6.65
CA SER A 378 10.99 21.08 -5.98
C SER A 378 11.91 21.94 -6.86
N THR A 379 11.98 23.24 -6.55
CA THR A 379 13.00 24.15 -7.13
C THR A 379 14.40 23.78 -6.62
N ASP A 380 15.44 24.24 -7.30
CA ASP A 380 16.82 23.96 -6.89
C ASP A 380 17.22 24.69 -5.59
N GLU A 381 16.52 25.79 -5.28
CA GLU A 381 16.72 26.58 -4.05
C GLU A 381 15.91 26.03 -2.86
N SER A 382 15.06 25.03 -3.07
CA SER A 382 14.26 24.46 -1.98
C SER A 382 15.14 23.67 -1.01
N PRO A 383 15.26 24.08 0.26
CA PRO A 383 15.97 23.30 1.28
C PRO A 383 15.42 21.89 1.49
N VAL A 384 14.12 21.71 1.28
CA VAL A 384 13.47 20.41 1.33
C VAL A 384 13.25 19.91 -0.08
N THR A 385 13.84 18.78 -0.41
CA THR A 385 13.63 18.17 -1.73
C THR A 385 12.25 17.52 -1.78
N VAL A 386 11.48 17.79 -2.84
CA VAL A 386 10.19 17.12 -3.08
C VAL A 386 10.34 16.16 -4.25
N LEU A 387 10.00 14.90 -4.00
CA LEU A 387 10.11 13.82 -4.99
C LEU A 387 8.75 13.23 -5.33
N VAL A 388 8.63 12.77 -6.56
CA VAL A 388 7.66 11.74 -6.94
C VAL A 388 8.44 10.45 -7.15
N VAL A 389 8.08 9.41 -6.41
CA VAL A 389 8.72 8.09 -6.47
C VAL A 389 7.64 7.05 -6.74
N PRO A 390 7.65 6.39 -7.89
CA PRO A 390 6.75 5.26 -8.13
C PRO A 390 6.99 4.15 -7.11
N THR A 391 5.92 3.65 -6.49
CA THR A 391 6.03 2.51 -5.59
C THR A 391 6.02 1.20 -6.37
N ASP A 392 6.75 0.22 -5.86
CA ASP A 392 6.73 -1.17 -6.34
C ASP A 392 6.71 -2.12 -5.13
N GLU A 393 5.50 -2.33 -4.60
CA GLU A 393 5.30 -3.16 -3.42
C GLU A 393 5.63 -4.62 -3.72
N GLU A 394 5.35 -5.09 -4.93
CA GLU A 394 5.63 -6.44 -5.36
C GLU A 394 7.14 -6.71 -5.41
N LEU A 395 7.92 -5.77 -5.94
CA LEU A 395 9.39 -5.87 -5.93
C LEU A 395 9.94 -5.89 -4.50
N GLU A 396 9.43 -5.03 -3.63
CA GLU A 396 9.86 -5.01 -2.22
C GLU A 396 9.53 -6.33 -1.50
N ILE A 397 8.33 -6.88 -1.72
CA ILE A 397 7.96 -8.19 -1.18
C ILE A 397 8.90 -9.28 -1.73
N ALA A 398 9.23 -9.24 -3.03
CA ALA A 398 10.15 -10.18 -3.64
C ALA A 398 11.55 -10.12 -3.02
N ARG A 399 12.12 -8.93 -2.81
CA ARG A 399 13.42 -8.70 -2.16
C ARG A 399 13.44 -9.24 -0.74
N GLN A 400 12.40 -8.94 0.04
CA GLN A 400 12.27 -9.40 1.41
C GLN A 400 12.11 -10.93 1.48
N ALA A 401 11.28 -11.51 0.61
CA ALA A 401 11.06 -12.95 0.56
C ALA A 401 12.34 -13.69 0.17
N TYR A 402 13.08 -13.21 -0.82
CA TYR A 402 14.36 -13.77 -1.22
C TYR A 402 15.38 -13.73 -0.08
N THR A 403 15.49 -12.57 0.60
CA THR A 403 16.43 -12.40 1.72
C THR A 403 16.19 -13.41 2.85
N VAL A 404 14.93 -13.73 3.15
CA VAL A 404 14.57 -14.71 4.19
C VAL A 404 14.79 -16.14 3.70
N ALA A 405 14.44 -16.44 2.44
CA ALA A 405 14.58 -17.78 1.86
C ALA A 405 16.03 -18.21 1.64
N ALA A 406 16.95 -17.24 1.48
CA ALA A 406 18.39 -17.50 1.26
C ALA A 406 19.20 -17.71 2.54
N ARG A 407 18.58 -17.51 3.73
CA ARG A 407 19.19 -17.77 5.05
C ARG A 407 19.06 -19.23 5.44
#